data_6c22513e28b16820566a438d32307c87
#
_entry.id   6c22513e28b16820566a438d32307c87
#
_cell.length_a   1.000
_cell.length_b   1.000
_cell.length_c   1.000
_cell.angle_alpha   90.00
_cell.angle_beta   90.00
_cell.angle_gamma   90.00
#
_symmetry.space_group_name_H-M   'P 1'
#
loop_
_entity.id
_entity.type
_entity.pdbx_description
1 polymer ?
#
loop_
_entity_poly.entity_id
_entity_poly.type
_entity_poly.pdbx_seq_one_letter_code
_entity_poly.pdbx_strand_id
1 'polypeptide(L)'
;MSERSNYLQTFLDYLSYEADASPLTVSTYQADLQSYLAYVEERLGEAFVPSEGDLDLVRGWLSHKMDQGVKASTVGRCLTSLKSYYRYLLKTERIKTNPIQALRPPKAAKPLPVYVPTEEMDQMLSPEIDEHDWRAVRDRLILVMLYECGLRRSELAGLKDQAVDTQARQLKVLGKGRKERIVPFGEGLASSIEAWRHLRTSVFGLTESFLVNTEGKAMTPQAVYAVAHEALSAIPNLARRGAHVLRHTFATDMLNSGADLMLLKELLGHNSVSTTVRYTHTSFEQLKKLYAAHPRAAHTPREPDTGDD
;
A
#
# COMPACT_ATOMS: atom_id res chain seq x y z
N MET A 1 37.00 4.23 9.27
CA MET A 1 35.84 3.74 8.49
C MET A 1 36.33 3.55 7.06
N SER A 2 36.21 2.37 6.47
CA SER A 2 36.71 2.10 5.12
C SER A 2 35.95 2.97 4.11
N GLU A 3 36.58 3.36 2.98
CA GLU A 3 35.96 4.12 1.85
C GLU A 3 34.62 3.54 1.42
N ARG A 4 34.43 2.29 1.63
CA ARG A 4 33.31 1.43 1.34
C ARG A 4 32.06 1.69 2.18
N SER A 5 32.22 1.81 3.50
CA SER A 5 31.16 2.22 4.42
C SER A 5 30.61 3.59 4.00
N ASN A 6 31.44 4.38 3.35
CA ASN A 6 31.12 5.71 2.87
C ASN A 6 30.19 5.68 1.63
N TYR A 7 30.43 4.79 0.62
CA TYR A 7 29.61 4.80 -0.62
C TYR A 7 28.19 4.32 -0.39
N LEU A 8 28.01 3.26 0.41
CA LEU A 8 26.67 2.79 0.74
C LEU A 8 25.93 3.82 1.58
N GLN A 9 26.58 4.37 2.62
CA GLN A 9 25.94 5.34 3.50
C GLN A 9 25.57 6.62 2.73
N THR A 10 26.48 7.16 1.90
CA THR A 10 26.18 8.35 1.09
C THR A 10 25.05 8.11 0.09
N PHE A 11 24.90 6.90 -0.44
CA PHE A 11 23.74 6.55 -1.26
C PHE A 11 22.45 6.50 -0.46
N LEU A 12 22.45 5.94 0.76
CA LEU A 12 21.27 5.92 1.62
C LEU A 12 20.86 7.33 2.05
N ASP A 13 21.82 8.18 2.33
CA ASP A 13 21.59 9.59 2.62
C ASP A 13 20.99 10.33 1.41
N TYR A 14 21.55 10.10 0.21
CA TYR A 14 20.98 10.60 -1.04
C TYR A 14 19.51 10.17 -1.24
N LEU A 15 19.21 8.89 -0.99
CA LEU A 15 17.83 8.39 -1.09
C LEU A 15 16.90 9.11 -0.10
N SER A 16 17.38 9.34 1.11
CA SER A 16 16.57 9.90 2.21
C SER A 16 16.34 11.40 2.04
N TYR A 17 17.38 12.14 1.66
CA TYR A 17 17.37 13.61 1.72
C TYR A 17 17.19 14.28 0.36
N GLU A 18 17.68 13.66 -0.74
CA GLU A 18 17.60 14.26 -2.07
C GLU A 18 16.53 13.61 -2.96
N ALA A 19 16.39 12.26 -2.89
CA ALA A 19 15.47 11.52 -3.74
C ALA A 19 14.07 11.34 -3.11
N ASP A 20 13.83 11.86 -1.91
CA ASP A 20 12.56 11.76 -1.15
C ASP A 20 12.01 10.32 -1.11
N ALA A 21 12.91 9.35 -0.94
CA ALA A 21 12.53 7.95 -0.87
C ALA A 21 11.87 7.63 0.47
N SER A 22 10.84 6.78 0.45
CA SER A 22 10.19 6.37 1.70
C SER A 22 11.18 5.63 2.62
N PRO A 23 11.02 5.70 3.97
CA PRO A 23 11.87 4.95 4.90
C PRO A 23 11.92 3.44 4.58
N LEU A 24 10.80 2.87 4.13
CA LEU A 24 10.72 1.47 3.71
C LEU A 24 11.56 1.21 2.44
N THR A 25 11.61 2.15 1.50
CA THR A 25 12.46 2.02 0.31
C THR A 25 13.92 2.05 0.71
N VAL A 26 14.32 2.98 1.58
CA VAL A 26 15.69 3.11 2.08
C VAL A 26 16.13 1.83 2.79
N SER A 27 15.35 1.33 3.75
CA SER A 27 15.66 0.10 4.49
C SER A 27 15.71 -1.13 3.58
N THR A 28 14.83 -1.22 2.59
CA THR A 28 14.82 -2.31 1.61
C THR A 28 16.08 -2.29 0.75
N TYR A 29 16.46 -1.12 0.23
CA TYR A 29 17.67 -0.96 -0.59
C TYR A 29 18.93 -1.22 0.23
N GLN A 30 18.95 -0.75 1.48
CA GLN A 30 20.04 -1.05 2.41
C GLN A 30 20.25 -2.55 2.58
N ALA A 31 19.18 -3.29 2.89
CA ALA A 31 19.25 -4.74 3.08
C ALA A 31 19.71 -5.48 1.81
N ASP A 32 19.20 -5.07 0.62
CA ASP A 32 19.60 -5.65 -0.65
C ASP A 32 21.08 -5.42 -0.95
N LEU A 33 21.55 -4.18 -0.76
CA LEU A 33 22.95 -3.80 -1.02
C LEU A 33 23.91 -4.45 -0.02
N GLN A 34 23.56 -4.51 1.26
CA GLN A 34 24.34 -5.21 2.25
C GLN A 34 24.49 -6.70 1.91
N SER A 35 23.39 -7.35 1.46
CA SER A 35 23.43 -8.74 1.02
C SER A 35 24.30 -8.94 -0.24
N TYR A 36 24.31 -7.98 -1.16
CA TYR A 36 25.17 -8.02 -2.34
C TYR A 36 26.65 -7.86 -1.94
N LEU A 37 26.95 -6.86 -1.12
CA LEU A 37 28.30 -6.58 -0.68
C LEU A 37 28.90 -7.78 0.08
N ALA A 38 28.15 -8.39 1.00
CA ALA A 38 28.58 -9.58 1.73
C ALA A 38 28.90 -10.75 0.78
N TYR A 39 28.06 -11.00 -0.24
CA TYR A 39 28.29 -12.04 -1.25
C TYR A 39 29.58 -11.82 -2.05
N VAL A 40 29.82 -10.57 -2.46
CA VAL A 40 31.02 -10.26 -3.26
C VAL A 40 32.29 -10.39 -2.43
N GLU A 41 32.25 -9.95 -1.17
CA GLU A 41 33.38 -10.06 -0.27
C GLU A 41 33.80 -11.47 0.07
N GLU A 42 32.79 -12.31 0.33
CA GLU A 42 33.04 -13.73 0.54
C GLU A 42 33.79 -14.37 -0.65
N ARG A 43 33.49 -13.89 -1.87
CA ARG A 43 34.13 -14.41 -3.10
C ARG A 43 35.49 -13.83 -3.40
N LEU A 44 35.70 -12.55 -3.16
CA LEU A 44 36.94 -11.87 -3.44
C LEU A 44 37.98 -12.06 -2.31
N GLY A 45 37.54 -12.37 -1.11
CA GLY A 45 38.40 -12.46 0.08
C GLY A 45 38.93 -11.10 0.57
N GLU A 46 38.40 -10.01 0.01
CA GLU A 46 38.82 -8.63 0.31
C GLU A 46 37.63 -7.66 0.25
N ALA A 47 37.88 -6.45 0.73
CA ALA A 47 36.91 -5.36 0.68
C ALA A 47 36.57 -4.98 -0.77
N PHE A 48 35.29 -5.04 -1.11
CA PHE A 48 34.82 -4.73 -2.45
C PHE A 48 34.61 -3.22 -2.64
N VAL A 49 35.11 -2.69 -3.74
CA VAL A 49 34.84 -1.34 -4.21
C VAL A 49 34.11 -1.43 -5.54
N PRO A 50 32.91 -0.84 -5.68
CA PRO A 50 32.16 -0.89 -6.94
C PRO A 50 32.96 -0.34 -8.12
N SER A 51 32.91 -1.04 -9.24
CA SER A 51 33.67 -0.73 -10.45
C SER A 51 32.83 -0.95 -11.72
N GLU A 52 33.44 -0.59 -12.84
CA GLU A 52 32.85 -0.81 -14.18
C GLU A 52 32.89 -2.27 -14.61
N GLY A 53 33.68 -3.11 -13.94
CA GLY A 53 33.84 -4.55 -14.21
C GLY A 53 32.85 -5.46 -13.48
N ASP A 54 31.92 -4.92 -12.70
CA ASP A 54 31.10 -5.68 -11.73
C ASP A 54 29.95 -6.50 -12.34
N LEU A 55 29.80 -6.51 -13.66
CA LEU A 55 28.68 -7.16 -14.34
C LEU A 55 28.55 -8.65 -13.94
N ASP A 56 29.66 -9.37 -13.91
CA ASP A 56 29.63 -10.82 -13.62
C ASP A 56 29.44 -11.10 -12.13
N LEU A 57 29.93 -10.22 -11.26
CA LEU A 57 29.65 -10.30 -9.82
C LEU A 57 28.14 -10.11 -9.53
N VAL A 58 27.52 -9.13 -10.18
CA VAL A 58 26.07 -8.91 -10.05
C VAL A 58 25.28 -10.06 -10.60
N ARG A 59 25.63 -10.58 -11.79
CA ARG A 59 24.98 -11.77 -12.36
C ARG A 59 25.11 -12.98 -11.44
N GLY A 60 26.30 -13.22 -10.92
CA GLY A 60 26.57 -14.32 -9.99
C GLY A 60 25.73 -14.22 -8.71
N TRP A 61 25.61 -13.02 -8.13
CA TRP A 61 24.76 -12.81 -6.98
C TRP A 61 23.27 -13.03 -7.24
N LEU A 62 22.77 -12.55 -8.38
CA LEU A 62 21.37 -12.77 -8.75
C LEU A 62 21.08 -14.26 -8.99
N SER A 63 22.02 -15.00 -9.63
CA SER A 63 21.92 -16.45 -9.79
C SER A 63 21.93 -17.15 -8.45
N HIS A 64 22.88 -16.83 -7.59
CA HIS A 64 22.97 -17.39 -6.24
C HIS A 64 21.67 -17.20 -5.43
N LYS A 65 21.02 -16.04 -5.54
CA LYS A 65 19.69 -15.82 -4.92
C LYS A 65 18.61 -16.73 -5.51
N MET A 66 18.64 -16.96 -6.83
CA MET A 66 17.71 -17.90 -7.46
C MET A 66 17.97 -19.34 -6.99
N ASP A 67 19.21 -19.75 -6.88
CA ASP A 67 19.62 -21.09 -6.40
C ASP A 67 19.22 -21.32 -4.94
N GLN A 68 19.16 -20.26 -4.14
CA GLN A 68 18.61 -20.26 -2.78
C GLN A 68 17.07 -20.32 -2.75
N GLY A 69 16.38 -20.42 -3.86
CA GLY A 69 14.91 -20.46 -3.94
C GLY A 69 14.22 -19.11 -3.80
N VAL A 70 14.95 -17.99 -3.86
CA VAL A 70 14.35 -16.65 -3.81
C VAL A 70 13.50 -16.40 -5.04
N LYS A 71 12.25 -15.98 -4.86
CA LYS A 71 11.31 -15.73 -5.96
C LYS A 71 11.86 -14.73 -6.98
N ALA A 72 11.66 -15.00 -8.27
CA ALA A 72 12.10 -14.15 -9.39
C ALA A 72 11.66 -12.67 -9.24
N SER A 73 10.47 -12.41 -8.68
CA SER A 73 10.02 -11.06 -8.39
C SER A 73 10.86 -10.33 -7.34
N THR A 74 11.34 -11.06 -6.33
CA THR A 74 12.24 -10.52 -5.29
C THR A 74 13.62 -10.26 -5.88
N VAL A 75 14.15 -11.18 -6.69
CA VAL A 75 15.42 -10.99 -7.41
C VAL A 75 15.34 -9.78 -8.37
N GLY A 76 14.21 -9.60 -9.05
CA GLY A 76 13.96 -8.40 -9.86
C GLY A 76 13.97 -7.09 -9.05
N ARG A 77 13.45 -7.11 -7.82
CA ARG A 77 13.52 -5.98 -6.89
C ARG A 77 14.98 -5.72 -6.46
N CYS A 78 15.72 -6.76 -6.12
CA CYS A 78 17.14 -6.66 -5.78
C CYS A 78 17.97 -6.04 -6.92
N LEU A 79 17.70 -6.42 -8.17
CA LEU A 79 18.33 -5.79 -9.33
C LEU A 79 17.95 -4.30 -9.44
N THR A 80 16.71 -3.93 -9.07
CA THR A 80 16.30 -2.52 -9.07
C THR A 80 17.07 -1.71 -8.04
N SER A 81 17.29 -2.24 -6.84
CA SER A 81 18.11 -1.62 -5.79
C SER A 81 19.55 -1.39 -6.27
N LEU A 82 20.17 -2.42 -6.88
CA LEU A 82 21.51 -2.32 -7.47
C LEU A 82 21.56 -1.29 -8.60
N LYS A 83 20.61 -1.30 -9.53
CA LYS A 83 20.56 -0.30 -10.61
C LYS A 83 20.45 1.13 -10.09
N SER A 84 19.71 1.33 -9.01
CA SER A 84 19.61 2.64 -8.37
C SER A 84 20.96 3.05 -7.78
N TYR A 85 21.65 2.12 -7.12
CA TYR A 85 22.97 2.34 -6.54
C TYR A 85 24.03 2.66 -7.60
N TYR A 86 24.16 1.85 -8.65
CA TYR A 86 25.12 2.11 -9.74
C TYR A 86 24.80 3.38 -10.54
N ARG A 87 23.53 3.75 -10.64
CA ARG A 87 23.15 5.06 -11.21
C ARG A 87 23.62 6.23 -10.34
N TYR A 88 23.53 6.09 -9.02
CA TYR A 88 24.06 7.07 -8.08
C TYR A 88 25.59 7.18 -8.18
N LEU A 89 26.30 6.05 -8.24
CA LEU A 89 27.76 6.05 -8.41
C LEU A 89 28.20 6.72 -9.71
N LEU A 90 27.44 6.50 -10.79
CA LEU A 90 27.68 7.19 -12.07
C LEU A 90 27.39 8.69 -11.96
N LYS A 91 26.28 9.09 -11.31
CA LYS A 91 25.92 10.50 -11.09
C LYS A 91 26.98 11.25 -10.26
N THR A 92 27.60 10.58 -9.32
CA THR A 92 28.64 11.14 -8.43
C THR A 92 30.07 10.92 -8.95
N GLU A 93 30.21 10.54 -10.23
CA GLU A 93 31.48 10.33 -10.93
C GLU A 93 32.43 9.32 -10.26
N ARG A 94 31.86 8.39 -9.45
CA ARG A 94 32.62 7.30 -8.82
C ARG A 94 32.95 6.18 -9.80
N ILE A 95 32.13 6.03 -10.84
CA ILE A 95 32.32 5.15 -11.99
C ILE A 95 32.04 5.96 -13.27
N LYS A 96 32.67 5.59 -14.38
CA LYS A 96 32.47 6.27 -15.68
C LYS A 96 31.33 5.66 -16.49
N THR A 97 31.06 4.36 -16.29
CA THR A 97 29.98 3.65 -16.97
C THR A 97 29.22 2.76 -15.99
N ASN A 98 27.94 2.56 -16.23
CA ASN A 98 27.11 1.67 -15.40
C ASN A 98 27.12 0.26 -16.00
N PRO A 99 27.84 -0.72 -15.40
CA PRO A 99 28.02 -2.05 -15.95
C PRO A 99 26.71 -2.87 -16.03
N ILE A 100 25.73 -2.55 -15.21
CA ILE A 100 24.50 -3.31 -15.07
C ILE A 100 23.26 -2.64 -15.70
N GLN A 101 23.46 -1.55 -16.44
CA GLN A 101 22.34 -0.79 -17.04
C GLN A 101 21.45 -1.69 -17.93
N ALA A 102 22.08 -2.54 -18.75
CA ALA A 102 21.39 -3.42 -19.69
C ALA A 102 20.83 -4.72 -19.06
N LEU A 103 21.18 -5.04 -17.79
CA LEU A 103 20.66 -6.24 -17.14
C LEU A 103 19.14 -6.19 -17.04
N ARG A 104 18.50 -7.29 -17.38
CA ARG A 104 17.05 -7.45 -17.26
C ARG A 104 16.73 -8.34 -16.05
N PRO A 105 15.64 -8.04 -15.31
CA PRO A 105 15.20 -8.92 -14.24
C PRO A 105 14.79 -10.28 -14.81
N PRO A 106 14.92 -11.37 -14.02
CA PRO A 106 14.40 -12.66 -14.42
C PRO A 106 12.90 -12.57 -14.71
N LYS A 107 12.43 -13.35 -15.68
CA LYS A 107 11.00 -13.40 -16.00
C LYS A 107 10.24 -13.96 -14.79
N ALA A 108 9.46 -13.11 -14.16
CA ALA A 108 8.51 -13.54 -13.13
C ALA A 108 7.17 -13.86 -13.79
N ALA A 109 6.58 -14.98 -13.42
CA ALA A 109 5.19 -15.23 -13.79
C ALA A 109 4.34 -14.07 -13.26
N LYS A 110 3.54 -13.45 -14.13
CA LYS A 110 2.53 -12.48 -13.71
C LYS A 110 1.31 -13.27 -13.23
N PRO A 111 1.10 -13.44 -11.93
CA PRO A 111 -0.09 -14.12 -11.47
C PRO A 111 -1.30 -13.32 -11.93
N LEU A 112 -2.38 -14.03 -12.23
CA LEU A 112 -3.67 -13.39 -12.52
C LEU A 112 -4.05 -12.48 -11.35
N PRO A 113 -4.68 -11.34 -11.65
CA PRO A 113 -5.25 -10.49 -10.62
C PRO A 113 -6.23 -11.30 -9.76
N VAL A 114 -6.13 -11.18 -8.46
CA VAL A 114 -7.03 -11.83 -7.51
C VAL A 114 -8.03 -10.78 -7.02
N TYR A 115 -9.30 -11.06 -7.22
CA TYR A 115 -10.40 -10.27 -6.65
C TYR A 115 -11.35 -11.20 -5.89
N VAL A 116 -12.14 -10.66 -5.01
CA VAL A 116 -13.15 -11.39 -4.24
C VAL A 116 -14.50 -11.18 -4.95
N PRO A 117 -15.23 -12.25 -5.34
CA PRO A 117 -16.59 -12.13 -5.86
C PRO A 117 -17.51 -11.37 -4.90
N THR A 118 -18.52 -10.68 -5.44
CA THR A 118 -19.43 -9.84 -4.65
C THR A 118 -20.16 -10.64 -3.58
N GLU A 119 -20.60 -11.87 -3.91
CA GLU A 119 -21.28 -12.76 -2.95
C GLU A 119 -20.36 -13.13 -1.77
N GLU A 120 -19.08 -13.41 -2.03
CA GLU A 120 -18.10 -13.71 -0.99
C GLU A 120 -17.75 -12.48 -0.15
N MET A 121 -17.74 -11.29 -0.77
CA MET A 121 -17.59 -10.01 -0.06
C MET A 121 -18.78 -9.76 0.87
N ASP A 122 -19.99 -9.99 0.39
CA ASP A 122 -21.19 -9.81 1.19
C ASP A 122 -21.23 -10.82 2.33
N GLN A 123 -20.93 -12.09 2.08
CA GLN A 123 -20.82 -13.11 3.14
C GLN A 123 -19.77 -12.75 4.20
N MET A 124 -18.62 -12.22 3.80
CA MET A 124 -17.57 -11.79 4.73
C MET A 124 -17.99 -10.58 5.56
N LEU A 125 -18.80 -9.68 4.99
CA LEU A 125 -19.23 -8.44 5.65
C LEU A 125 -20.64 -8.54 6.29
N SER A 126 -21.38 -9.62 6.12
CA SER A 126 -22.74 -9.80 6.66
C SER A 126 -22.82 -10.24 8.12
N PRO A 127 -21.87 -11.01 8.70
CA PRO A 127 -22.05 -11.49 10.07
C PRO A 127 -22.33 -10.34 11.03
N GLU A 128 -23.30 -10.53 11.89
CA GLU A 128 -23.55 -9.58 12.99
C GLU A 128 -22.30 -9.48 13.88
N ILE A 129 -22.00 -8.29 14.30
CA ILE A 129 -20.91 -8.04 15.25
C ILE A 129 -21.53 -7.41 16.51
N ASP A 130 -20.91 -7.66 17.65
CA ASP A 130 -21.26 -6.94 18.87
C ASP A 130 -20.87 -5.47 18.69
N GLU A 131 -21.87 -4.60 18.63
CA GLU A 131 -21.67 -3.15 18.46
C GLU A 131 -20.99 -2.49 19.69
N HIS A 132 -20.92 -3.20 20.81
CA HIS A 132 -20.19 -2.76 22.00
C HIS A 132 -18.74 -3.25 22.03
N ASP A 133 -18.39 -4.24 21.21
CA ASP A 133 -16.99 -4.63 21.02
C ASP A 133 -16.29 -3.69 20.02
N TRP A 134 -15.62 -2.71 20.58
CA TRP A 134 -14.89 -1.72 19.79
C TRP A 134 -13.86 -2.35 18.83
N ARG A 135 -13.32 -3.55 19.13
CA ARG A 135 -12.40 -4.25 18.22
C ARG A 135 -13.14 -4.78 17.01
N ALA A 136 -14.27 -5.44 17.24
CA ALA A 136 -15.10 -5.96 16.15
C ALA A 136 -15.59 -4.83 15.24
N VAL A 137 -16.06 -3.71 15.81
CA VAL A 137 -16.53 -2.53 15.06
C VAL A 137 -15.37 -1.91 14.25
N ARG A 138 -14.21 -1.73 14.88
CA ARG A 138 -13.01 -1.21 14.17
C ARG A 138 -12.59 -2.11 13.00
N ASP A 139 -12.50 -3.40 13.26
CA ASP A 139 -11.97 -4.35 12.28
C ASP A 139 -12.92 -4.50 11.10
N ARG A 140 -14.24 -4.49 11.35
CA ARG A 140 -15.27 -4.40 10.32
C ARG A 140 -15.11 -3.11 9.51
N LEU A 141 -14.98 -1.96 10.15
CA LEU A 141 -14.80 -0.68 9.48
C LEU A 141 -13.52 -0.66 8.60
N ILE A 142 -12.43 -1.27 9.06
CA ILE A 142 -11.20 -1.43 8.26
C ILE A 142 -11.49 -2.16 6.94
N LEU A 143 -12.22 -3.28 7.00
CA LEU A 143 -12.56 -4.07 5.81
C LEU A 143 -13.44 -3.28 4.84
N VAL A 144 -14.47 -2.62 5.36
CA VAL A 144 -15.39 -1.79 4.57
C VAL A 144 -14.64 -0.63 3.91
N MET A 145 -13.80 0.10 4.63
CA MET A 145 -13.03 1.22 4.06
C MET A 145 -12.00 0.79 3.02
N LEU A 146 -11.35 -0.36 3.21
CA LEU A 146 -10.43 -0.91 2.20
C LEU A 146 -11.15 -1.31 0.92
N TYR A 147 -12.36 -1.85 1.05
CA TYR A 147 -13.18 -2.30 -0.08
C TYR A 147 -13.94 -1.15 -0.73
N GLU A 148 -14.69 -0.34 0.02
CA GLU A 148 -15.55 0.70 -0.55
C GLU A 148 -14.79 1.95 -1.00
N CYS A 149 -13.67 2.28 -0.33
CA CYS A 149 -12.85 3.46 -0.68
C CYS A 149 -11.58 3.11 -1.46
N GLY A 150 -11.27 1.82 -1.63
CA GLY A 150 -10.08 1.39 -2.33
C GLY A 150 -8.77 1.92 -1.74
N LEU A 151 -8.69 2.14 -0.43
CA LEU A 151 -7.52 2.71 0.24
C LEU A 151 -6.34 1.73 0.25
N ARG A 152 -5.10 2.28 0.23
CA ARG A 152 -3.93 1.49 0.59
C ARG A 152 -3.90 1.30 2.11
N ARG A 153 -3.37 0.16 2.58
CA ARG A 153 -3.24 -0.11 4.03
C ARG A 153 -2.50 0.99 4.80
N SER A 154 -1.48 1.59 4.18
CA SER A 154 -0.72 2.68 4.79
C SER A 154 -1.49 4.00 4.81
N GLU A 155 -2.34 4.25 3.82
CA GLU A 155 -3.21 5.41 3.77
C GLU A 155 -4.27 5.31 4.88
N LEU A 156 -4.90 4.15 5.03
CA LEU A 156 -5.90 3.92 6.06
C LEU A 156 -5.29 3.96 7.48
N ALA A 157 -4.14 3.32 7.68
CA ALA A 157 -3.44 3.35 8.97
C ALA A 157 -2.98 4.75 9.39
N GLY A 158 -2.58 5.58 8.42
CA GLY A 158 -2.14 6.96 8.65
C GLY A 158 -3.25 8.00 8.61
N LEU A 159 -4.52 7.59 8.46
CA LEU A 159 -5.65 8.50 8.36
C LEU A 159 -5.86 9.25 9.66
N LYS A 160 -5.97 10.57 9.60
CA LYS A 160 -6.29 11.43 10.73
C LYS A 160 -7.80 11.57 10.88
N ASP A 161 -8.29 11.72 12.11
CA ASP A 161 -9.72 11.86 12.35
C ASP A 161 -10.32 13.08 11.63
N GLN A 162 -9.62 14.21 11.67
CA GLN A 162 -10.01 15.43 10.96
C GLN A 162 -10.03 15.33 9.43
N ALA A 163 -9.42 14.28 8.86
CA ALA A 163 -9.42 14.04 7.42
C ALA A 163 -10.65 13.25 6.94
N VAL A 164 -11.54 12.88 7.87
CA VAL A 164 -12.77 12.14 7.61
C VAL A 164 -13.96 13.07 7.84
N ASP A 165 -14.60 13.49 6.76
CA ASP A 165 -15.78 14.36 6.78
C ASP A 165 -17.03 13.54 6.46
N THR A 166 -17.82 13.22 7.48
CA THR A 166 -19.05 12.42 7.36
C THR A 166 -20.21 13.24 6.80
N GLN A 167 -20.23 14.54 6.98
CA GLN A 167 -21.27 15.42 6.43
C GLN A 167 -21.08 15.57 4.90
N ALA A 168 -19.85 15.87 4.47
CA ALA A 168 -19.52 15.94 3.05
C ALA A 168 -19.35 14.54 2.42
N ARG A 169 -19.32 13.47 3.23
CA ARG A 169 -19.08 12.07 2.83
C ARG A 169 -17.82 11.91 2.00
N GLN A 170 -16.70 12.36 2.56
CA GLN A 170 -15.40 12.34 1.88
C GLN A 170 -14.23 12.09 2.85
N LEU A 171 -13.20 11.46 2.31
CA LEU A 171 -11.90 11.27 2.98
C LEU A 171 -10.85 12.11 2.27
N LYS A 172 -10.01 12.78 3.05
CA LYS A 172 -8.79 13.42 2.57
C LYS A 172 -7.61 12.50 2.79
N VAL A 173 -7.08 11.89 1.74
CA VAL A 173 -6.08 10.84 1.82
C VAL A 173 -4.74 11.34 1.31
N LEU A 174 -3.69 11.14 2.10
CA LEU A 174 -2.31 11.48 1.76
C LEU A 174 -1.64 10.30 1.04
N GLY A 175 -1.35 10.47 -0.25
CA GLY A 175 -0.68 9.47 -1.09
C GLY A 175 0.84 9.59 -1.11
N LYS A 176 1.47 8.81 -2.00
CA LYS A 176 2.93 8.85 -2.23
C LYS A 176 3.36 10.25 -2.71
N GLY A 177 4.47 10.77 -2.18
CA GLY A 177 4.96 12.11 -2.49
C GLY A 177 4.12 13.22 -1.87
N ARG A 178 3.44 12.94 -0.75
CA ARG A 178 2.59 13.90 -0.01
C ARG A 178 1.46 14.54 -0.85
N LYS A 179 1.06 13.88 -1.95
CA LYS A 179 -0.08 14.34 -2.74
C LYS A 179 -1.38 13.95 -2.06
N GLU A 180 -2.24 14.92 -1.83
CA GLU A 180 -3.57 14.69 -1.29
C GLU A 180 -4.55 14.34 -2.40
N ARG A 181 -5.52 13.46 -2.09
CA ARG A 181 -6.70 13.21 -2.92
C ARG A 181 -7.93 13.08 -2.06
N ILE A 182 -9.07 13.40 -2.64
CA ILE A 182 -10.37 13.21 -2.00
C ILE A 182 -10.97 11.89 -2.50
N VAL A 183 -11.50 11.10 -1.56
CA VAL A 183 -12.20 9.85 -1.84
C VAL A 183 -13.61 9.98 -1.28
N PRO A 184 -14.66 10.00 -2.11
CA PRO A 184 -16.05 10.02 -1.65
C PRO A 184 -16.45 8.67 -1.09
N PHE A 185 -17.50 8.63 -0.26
CA PHE A 185 -18.09 7.40 0.27
C PHE A 185 -19.61 7.54 0.47
N GLY A 186 -20.28 6.41 0.66
CA GLY A 186 -21.72 6.33 0.80
C GLY A 186 -22.22 6.62 2.22
N GLU A 187 -23.54 6.70 2.35
CA GLU A 187 -24.23 7.00 3.62
C GLU A 187 -24.05 5.89 4.66
N GLY A 188 -24.11 4.63 4.23
CA GLY A 188 -23.88 3.48 5.12
C GLY A 188 -22.49 3.50 5.75
N LEU A 189 -21.44 3.86 4.98
CA LEU A 189 -20.12 4.02 5.55
C LEU A 189 -20.04 5.24 6.48
N ALA A 190 -20.76 6.35 6.18
CA ALA A 190 -20.83 7.50 7.08
C ALA A 190 -21.37 7.10 8.46
N SER A 191 -22.48 6.35 8.50
CA SER A 191 -23.08 5.84 9.73
C SER A 191 -22.11 4.92 10.51
N SER A 192 -21.43 4.02 9.81
CA SER A 192 -20.40 3.14 10.42
C SER A 192 -19.21 3.93 10.99
N ILE A 193 -18.80 5.00 10.33
CA ILE A 193 -17.74 5.90 10.81
C ILE A 193 -18.17 6.62 12.09
N GLU A 194 -19.38 7.12 12.15
CA GLU A 194 -19.89 7.82 13.36
C GLU A 194 -20.04 6.86 14.54
N ALA A 195 -20.57 5.64 14.32
CA ALA A 195 -20.62 4.60 15.34
C ALA A 195 -19.22 4.27 15.88
N TRP A 196 -18.23 4.10 14.99
CA TRP A 196 -16.85 3.91 15.39
C TRP A 196 -16.29 5.09 16.19
N ARG A 197 -16.51 6.34 15.76
CA ARG A 197 -16.06 7.55 16.47
C ARG A 197 -16.62 7.62 17.86
N HIS A 198 -17.91 7.35 18.00
CA HIS A 198 -18.58 7.35 19.30
C HIS A 198 -17.95 6.30 20.23
N LEU A 199 -17.84 5.07 19.76
CA LEU A 199 -17.30 3.96 20.55
C LEU A 199 -15.81 4.15 20.87
N ARG A 200 -14.99 4.58 19.91
CA ARG A 200 -13.59 4.92 20.14
C ARG A 200 -13.43 5.99 21.21
N THR A 201 -14.23 7.06 21.14
CA THR A 201 -14.15 8.18 22.07
C THR A 201 -14.56 7.76 23.48
N SER A 202 -15.55 6.88 23.62
CA SER A 202 -15.96 6.36 24.94
C SER A 202 -14.86 5.51 25.61
N VAL A 203 -14.04 4.80 24.81
CA VAL A 203 -12.98 3.92 25.33
C VAL A 203 -11.65 4.63 25.51
N PHE A 204 -11.25 5.49 24.57
CA PHE A 204 -9.90 6.08 24.53
C PHE A 204 -9.87 7.61 24.65
N GLY A 205 -11.03 8.27 24.68
CA GLY A 205 -11.10 9.72 24.59
C GLY A 205 -10.83 10.24 23.16
N LEU A 206 -10.55 11.54 23.06
CA LEU A 206 -10.23 12.16 21.78
C LEU A 206 -8.85 11.70 21.29
N THR A 207 -8.79 11.24 20.05
CA THR A 207 -7.56 10.79 19.40
C THR A 207 -7.36 11.52 18.09
N GLU A 208 -6.10 11.85 17.76
CA GLU A 208 -5.76 12.46 16.48
C GLU A 208 -5.86 11.44 15.32
N SER A 209 -5.56 10.18 15.60
CA SER A 209 -5.61 9.10 14.61
C SER A 209 -7.03 8.56 14.48
N PHE A 210 -7.48 8.35 13.25
CA PHE A 210 -8.80 7.79 12.97
C PHE A 210 -8.92 6.35 13.47
N LEU A 211 -7.92 5.51 13.19
CA LEU A 211 -7.85 4.12 13.68
C LEU A 211 -6.82 4.01 14.81
N VAL A 212 -7.22 3.35 15.89
CA VAL A 212 -6.36 3.15 17.06
C VAL A 212 -6.19 1.67 17.43
N ASN A 213 -5.05 1.35 18.03
CA ASN A 213 -4.75 0.04 18.60
C ASN A 213 -5.35 -0.09 20.02
N THR A 214 -5.00 -1.20 20.71
CA THR A 214 -5.47 -1.47 22.08
C THR A 214 -4.98 -0.49 23.15
N GLU A 215 -4.00 0.35 22.81
CA GLU A 215 -3.45 1.39 23.71
C GLU A 215 -3.96 2.79 23.36
N GLY A 216 -4.92 2.93 22.43
CA GLY A 216 -5.39 4.22 21.94
C GLY A 216 -4.41 4.95 21.00
N LYS A 217 -3.30 4.30 20.60
CA LYS A 217 -2.31 4.84 19.65
C LYS A 217 -2.67 4.49 18.21
N ALA A 218 -2.13 5.24 17.25
CA ALA A 218 -2.32 4.97 15.83
C ALA A 218 -2.06 3.50 15.46
N MET A 219 -2.93 2.89 14.67
CA MET A 219 -2.69 1.57 14.10
C MET A 219 -1.52 1.61 13.11
N THR A 220 -0.73 0.53 13.10
CA THR A 220 0.32 0.35 12.08
C THR A 220 -0.26 -0.20 10.78
N PRO A 221 0.38 0.03 9.62
CA PRO A 221 -0.01 -0.61 8.37
C PRO A 221 0.00 -2.14 8.43
N GLN A 222 0.85 -2.71 9.31
CA GLN A 222 0.90 -4.16 9.51
C GLN A 222 -0.32 -4.68 10.29
N ALA A 223 -0.81 -3.91 11.27
CA ALA A 223 -2.03 -4.27 11.99
C ALA A 223 -3.26 -4.23 11.07
N VAL A 224 -3.39 -3.20 10.21
CA VAL A 224 -4.43 -3.13 9.16
C VAL A 224 -4.33 -4.31 8.19
N TYR A 225 -3.09 -4.71 7.82
CA TYR A 225 -2.89 -5.91 6.99
C TYR A 225 -3.36 -7.18 7.71
N ALA A 226 -3.06 -7.34 8.99
CA ALA A 226 -3.45 -8.53 9.77
C ALA A 226 -4.97 -8.71 9.79
N VAL A 227 -5.74 -7.64 10.03
CA VAL A 227 -7.21 -7.66 9.99
C VAL A 227 -7.72 -8.12 8.63
N ALA A 228 -7.22 -7.52 7.54
CA ALA A 228 -7.64 -7.90 6.19
C ALA A 228 -7.21 -9.32 5.82
N HIS A 229 -6.04 -9.77 6.27
CA HIS A 229 -5.53 -11.11 6.03
C HIS A 229 -6.37 -12.18 6.75
N GLU A 230 -6.72 -11.92 7.99
CA GLU A 230 -7.55 -12.81 8.80
C GLU A 230 -8.94 -12.99 8.17
N ALA A 231 -9.63 -11.88 7.88
CA ALA A 231 -10.94 -11.92 7.26
C ALA A 231 -10.94 -12.66 5.90
N LEU A 232 -9.96 -12.36 5.03
CA LEU A 232 -9.83 -13.02 3.74
C LEU A 232 -9.36 -14.48 3.85
N SER A 233 -8.84 -14.92 5.00
CA SER A 233 -8.45 -16.31 5.23
C SER A 233 -9.64 -17.26 5.37
N ALA A 234 -10.82 -16.73 5.69
CA ALA A 234 -12.07 -17.49 5.70
C ALA A 234 -12.58 -17.82 4.28
N ILE A 235 -12.09 -17.10 3.24
CA ILE A 235 -12.52 -17.34 1.85
C ILE A 235 -11.69 -18.49 1.25
N PRO A 236 -12.34 -19.60 0.84
CA PRO A 236 -11.67 -20.74 0.23
C PRO A 236 -10.98 -20.36 -1.09
N ASN A 237 -9.87 -21.03 -1.40
CA ASN A 237 -9.16 -20.92 -2.70
C ASN A 237 -8.67 -19.52 -3.09
N LEU A 238 -8.71 -18.53 -2.19
CA LEU A 238 -8.18 -17.22 -2.48
C LEU A 238 -6.63 -17.26 -2.50
N ALA A 239 -6.05 -17.08 -3.68
CA ALA A 239 -4.59 -17.22 -3.91
C ALA A 239 -3.75 -16.17 -3.17
N ARG A 240 -4.32 -15.04 -2.83
CA ARG A 240 -3.69 -13.94 -2.07
C ARG A 240 -4.68 -13.35 -1.09
N ARG A 241 -4.18 -12.93 0.07
CA ARG A 241 -4.99 -12.38 1.16
C ARG A 241 -4.35 -11.10 1.67
N GLY A 242 -5.17 -10.07 1.87
CA GLY A 242 -4.72 -8.80 2.44
C GLY A 242 -5.29 -7.57 1.73
N ALA A 243 -5.00 -6.38 2.25
CA ALA A 243 -5.58 -5.11 1.84
C ALA A 243 -5.51 -4.81 0.33
N HIS A 244 -4.48 -5.30 -0.36
CA HIS A 244 -4.38 -5.11 -1.82
C HIS A 244 -5.44 -5.88 -2.61
N VAL A 245 -5.92 -7.02 -2.09
CA VAL A 245 -6.99 -7.79 -2.73
C VAL A 245 -8.29 -6.99 -2.64
N LEU A 246 -8.64 -6.46 -1.46
CA LEU A 246 -9.84 -5.63 -1.28
C LEU A 246 -9.84 -4.40 -2.19
N ARG A 247 -8.69 -3.71 -2.26
CA ARG A 247 -8.54 -2.57 -3.18
C ARG A 247 -8.65 -3.00 -4.65
N HIS A 248 -8.16 -4.18 -5.02
CA HIS A 248 -8.30 -4.70 -6.38
C HIS A 248 -9.74 -5.09 -6.68
N THR A 249 -10.43 -5.70 -5.72
CA THR A 249 -11.87 -5.99 -5.79
C THR A 249 -12.66 -4.70 -6.02
N PHE A 250 -12.44 -3.65 -5.21
CA PHE A 250 -13.03 -2.33 -5.43
C PHE A 250 -12.83 -1.84 -6.88
N ALA A 251 -11.60 -1.89 -7.37
CA ALA A 251 -11.30 -1.43 -8.73
C ALA A 251 -12.02 -2.25 -9.82
N THR A 252 -12.11 -3.56 -9.61
CA THR A 252 -12.79 -4.48 -10.53
C THR A 252 -14.30 -4.24 -10.53
N ASP A 253 -14.91 -4.10 -9.36
CA ASP A 253 -16.35 -3.86 -9.21
C ASP A 253 -16.75 -2.51 -9.81
N MET A 254 -15.95 -1.48 -9.59
CA MET A 254 -16.16 -0.18 -10.21
C MET A 254 -16.12 -0.24 -11.74
N LEU A 255 -15.13 -0.96 -12.31
CA LEU A 255 -15.04 -1.13 -13.77
C LEU A 255 -16.21 -1.95 -14.32
N ASN A 256 -16.60 -3.02 -13.65
CA ASN A 256 -17.74 -3.85 -14.03
C ASN A 256 -19.07 -3.07 -13.98
N SER A 257 -19.15 -2.08 -13.08
CA SER A 257 -20.29 -1.17 -12.95
C SER A 257 -20.23 0.01 -13.93
N GLY A 258 -19.28 0.00 -14.89
CA GLY A 258 -19.18 1.00 -15.94
C GLY A 258 -18.41 2.27 -15.58
N ALA A 259 -17.62 2.25 -14.50
CA ALA A 259 -16.78 3.37 -14.12
C ALA A 259 -15.71 3.68 -15.17
N ASP A 260 -15.49 4.97 -15.45
CA ASP A 260 -14.40 5.38 -16.34
C ASP A 260 -13.03 5.04 -15.76
N LEU A 261 -12.19 4.38 -16.57
CA LEU A 261 -10.86 3.91 -16.15
C LEU A 261 -9.91 5.04 -15.73
N MET A 262 -10.01 6.22 -16.35
CA MET A 262 -9.15 7.36 -16.03
C MET A 262 -9.52 7.97 -14.69
N LEU A 263 -10.82 8.15 -14.44
CA LEU A 263 -11.35 8.63 -13.16
C LEU A 263 -11.03 7.61 -12.03
N LEU A 264 -11.16 6.31 -12.31
CA LEU A 264 -10.80 5.29 -11.34
C LEU A 264 -9.29 5.29 -11.00
N LYS A 265 -8.41 5.46 -11.99
CA LYS A 265 -6.97 5.61 -11.76
C LYS A 265 -6.66 6.83 -10.90
N GLU A 266 -7.35 7.94 -11.12
CA GLU A 266 -7.21 9.16 -10.34
C GLU A 266 -7.67 8.94 -8.89
N LEU A 267 -8.85 8.37 -8.69
CA LEU A 267 -9.41 8.01 -7.38
C LEU A 267 -8.44 7.11 -6.60
N LEU A 268 -7.84 6.15 -7.27
CA LEU A 268 -6.87 5.23 -6.68
C LEU A 268 -5.48 5.87 -6.48
N GLY A 269 -5.19 7.04 -7.05
CA GLY A 269 -3.89 7.69 -6.93
C GLY A 269 -2.76 6.91 -7.62
N HIS A 270 -2.97 6.49 -8.88
CA HIS A 270 -1.94 5.90 -9.74
C HIS A 270 -1.12 6.98 -10.43
N ASN A 271 0.18 7.07 -10.13
CA ASN A 271 1.13 8.11 -10.57
C ASN A 271 1.53 8.05 -12.07
N SER A 272 0.81 7.36 -12.94
CA SER A 272 1.27 7.16 -14.32
C SER A 272 0.79 8.19 -15.35
N VAL A 273 0.08 9.22 -14.94
CA VAL A 273 -0.24 10.35 -15.83
C VAL A 273 0.05 11.65 -15.10
N SER A 274 1.00 12.43 -15.63
CA SER A 274 1.38 13.75 -15.17
C SER A 274 0.29 14.78 -15.51
N THR A 275 -0.81 14.74 -14.78
CA THR A 275 -1.76 15.85 -14.80
C THR A 275 -2.06 16.20 -13.35
N THR A 276 -1.51 17.33 -12.94
CA THR A 276 -1.96 18.05 -11.74
C THR A 276 -3.36 18.58 -12.05
N VAL A 277 -4.36 17.71 -12.03
CA VAL A 277 -5.75 18.14 -12.09
C VAL A 277 -6.02 18.83 -10.75
N ARG A 278 -6.12 20.16 -10.77
CA ARG A 278 -6.71 20.91 -9.67
C ARG A 278 -8.12 20.36 -9.49
N TYR A 279 -8.42 19.82 -8.32
CA TYR A 279 -9.78 19.42 -7.96
C TYR A 279 -10.69 20.63 -8.09
N THR A 280 -11.40 20.72 -9.20
CA THR A 280 -12.49 21.64 -9.40
C THR A 280 -13.76 21.01 -8.82
N HIS A 281 -14.75 21.82 -8.47
CA HIS A 281 -16.07 21.33 -8.06
C HIS A 281 -16.63 20.29 -9.04
N THR A 282 -16.37 20.44 -10.32
CA THR A 282 -16.80 19.53 -11.40
C THR A 282 -16.16 18.12 -11.27
N SER A 283 -14.87 18.05 -10.92
CA SER A 283 -14.19 16.74 -10.75
C SER A 283 -14.68 15.98 -9.51
N PHE A 284 -15.05 16.69 -8.45
CA PHE A 284 -15.59 16.08 -7.24
C PHE A 284 -17.00 15.50 -7.45
N GLU A 285 -17.88 16.22 -8.16
CA GLU A 285 -19.18 15.70 -8.54
C GLU A 285 -19.10 14.49 -9.48
N GLN A 286 -18.10 14.46 -10.37
CA GLN A 286 -17.82 13.29 -11.20
C GLN A 286 -17.35 12.10 -10.37
N LEU A 287 -16.51 12.32 -9.35
CA LEU A 287 -16.07 11.26 -8.43
C LEU A 287 -17.24 10.72 -7.58
N LYS A 288 -18.15 11.57 -7.12
CA LYS A 288 -19.38 11.13 -6.43
C LYS A 288 -20.29 10.29 -7.33
N LYS A 289 -20.47 10.71 -8.58
CA LYS A 289 -21.24 9.94 -9.58
C LYS A 289 -20.57 8.60 -9.88
N LEU A 290 -19.24 8.59 -9.99
CA LEU A 290 -18.46 7.37 -10.14
C LEU A 290 -18.69 6.44 -8.96
N TYR A 291 -18.58 6.94 -7.73
CA TYR A 291 -18.79 6.16 -6.52
C TYR A 291 -20.22 5.60 -6.43
N ALA A 292 -21.22 6.32 -6.92
CA ALA A 292 -22.60 5.83 -6.96
C ALA A 292 -22.77 4.54 -7.79
N ALA A 293 -21.81 4.20 -8.66
CA ALA A 293 -21.77 2.93 -9.38
C ALA A 293 -21.21 1.76 -8.54
N HIS A 294 -20.65 2.03 -7.35
CA HIS A 294 -20.16 0.96 -6.48
C HIS A 294 -21.33 0.10 -5.95
N PRO A 295 -21.24 -1.25 -5.96
CA PRO A 295 -22.34 -2.13 -5.54
C PRO A 295 -22.91 -1.82 -4.16
N ARG A 296 -22.10 -1.31 -3.24
CA ARG A 296 -22.50 -0.94 -1.88
C ARG A 296 -22.72 0.55 -1.66
N ALA A 297 -22.72 1.38 -2.70
CA ALA A 297 -22.92 2.83 -2.54
C ALA A 297 -24.30 3.18 -1.94
N ALA A 298 -25.30 2.33 -2.19
CA ALA A 298 -26.66 2.47 -1.71
C ALA A 298 -26.95 1.58 -0.47
N HIS A 299 -25.95 0.93 0.10
CA HIS A 299 -26.15 0.04 1.25
C HIS A 299 -26.40 0.89 2.51
N THR A 300 -27.65 0.98 2.91
CA THR A 300 -28.05 1.48 4.23
C THR A 300 -27.92 0.34 5.23
N PRO A 301 -27.31 0.49 6.40
CA PRO A 301 -27.40 -0.50 7.45
C PRO A 301 -28.89 -0.79 7.74
N ARG A 302 -29.26 -2.05 7.89
CA ARG A 302 -30.62 -2.37 8.39
C ARG A 302 -30.79 -1.66 9.72
N GLU A 303 -31.84 -0.87 9.82
CA GLU A 303 -32.28 -0.36 11.14
C GLU A 303 -32.47 -1.57 12.06
N PRO A 304 -32.02 -1.51 13.31
CA PRO A 304 -32.34 -2.54 14.28
C PRO A 304 -33.86 -2.69 14.32
N ASP A 305 -34.31 -3.92 14.16
CA ASP A 305 -35.72 -4.29 14.28
C ASP A 305 -36.17 -3.85 15.68
N THR A 306 -36.80 -2.70 15.75
CA THR A 306 -37.51 -2.28 16.97
C THR A 306 -38.73 -3.12 17.00
N GLY A 307 -38.60 -4.35 17.50
CA GLY A 307 -39.75 -5.20 17.84
C GLY A 307 -40.63 -4.42 18.80
N ASP A 308 -41.72 -3.89 18.28
CA ASP A 308 -42.89 -3.57 19.06
C ASP A 308 -43.46 -4.86 19.57
N ASP A 309 -43.35 -5.08 20.89
CA ASP A 309 -44.30 -5.81 21.73
C ASP A 309 -44.33 -5.21 23.12
#